data_b0ce1939ac4c6a8cf3f00f4dcbf0080c
#
_entry.id   b0ce1939ac4c6a8cf3f00f4dcbf0080c
#
_cell.length_a   1.000
_cell.length_b   1.000
_cell.length_c   1.000
_cell.angle_alpha   90.00
_cell.angle_beta   90.00
_cell.angle_gamma   90.00
#
_symmetry.space_group_name_H-M   'P 1'
#
loop_
_entity.id
_entity.type
_entity.pdbx_description
1 polymer ?
#
loop_
_entity_poly.entity_id
_entity_poly.type
_entity_poly.pdbx_seq_one_letter_code
_entity_poly.pdbx_strand_id
1 'polypeptide(L)'
;MRDTEDMAALGQQGRPVDEVIAELTDKRSGDVKWSDGKTFGMVYDGGPSVHEVAEQAARLYLHENALNTQAFPSLRQIQSDVVGWTADLLNGDENTAGFLTSGGTESILCGVLAARKRGLAERNITEPEMVLSESAHAAFHKAADNFGLTVHKAPVRDDYTANVEAMASMVNDNTVLVVGSAPQYPQGVQDDIPSIAALAKSVDANCHVDACMGGFVLPFAERIGRDISPWDFRVDGVTTISADIHKLGYAPKGVSVILHNTKESRKYQTFVFDDWLGGFYASPNMQGTRSGLPMACAWAVMQHLGIDGYIDLTQQTLVNADLMRAGIMAVDGVRVLGEGQFHLVAMAAEPDSGIDMFALGDALLERGWYHDRQTPPDNLHSTVSNTNTGAIDQYLVDLAECVATVGTTDDRSTTYATLE
;
A
#
# COMPACT_ATOMS: atom_id res chain seq x y z
N MET A 1 -6.59 -23.86 -11.83
CA MET A 1 -5.66 -24.69 -12.64
C MET A 1 -6.27 -24.87 -14.00
N ARG A 2 -5.66 -24.30 -15.06
CA ARG A 2 -6.05 -24.69 -16.43
C ARG A 2 -5.72 -26.18 -16.55
N ASP A 3 -6.66 -26.96 -17.09
CA ASP A 3 -6.40 -28.34 -17.44
C ASP A 3 -5.17 -28.41 -18.32
N THR A 4 -4.26 -29.33 -18.06
CA THR A 4 -2.97 -29.48 -18.77
C THR A 4 -3.13 -29.76 -20.27
N GLU A 5 -4.37 -29.94 -20.76
CA GLU A 5 -4.70 -30.15 -22.18
C GLU A 5 -4.78 -28.86 -22.98
N ASP A 6 -4.84 -27.66 -22.35
CA ASP A 6 -5.04 -26.37 -23.03
C ASP A 6 -3.82 -25.41 -22.99
N MET A 7 -2.64 -25.90 -22.65
CA MET A 7 -1.42 -25.09 -22.78
C MET A 7 -1.04 -24.93 -24.26
N ALA A 8 -1.43 -23.79 -24.84
CA ALA A 8 -0.98 -23.41 -26.18
C ALA A 8 0.55 -23.30 -26.19
N ALA A 9 1.22 -24.10 -26.98
CA ALA A 9 2.65 -24.01 -27.21
C ALA A 9 2.99 -22.68 -27.88
N LEU A 10 4.14 -22.08 -27.52
CA LEU A 10 4.67 -20.92 -28.23
C LEU A 10 4.87 -21.32 -29.73
N GLY A 11 4.34 -20.53 -30.65
CA GLY A 11 4.47 -20.80 -32.10
C GLY A 11 5.94 -20.76 -32.52
N GLN A 12 6.28 -21.61 -33.53
CA GLN A 12 7.64 -21.64 -34.07
C GLN A 12 8.03 -20.37 -34.83
N GLN A 13 7.04 -19.67 -35.39
CA GLN A 13 7.25 -18.43 -36.13
C GLN A 13 6.70 -17.25 -35.33
N GLY A 14 7.42 -16.11 -35.38
CA GLY A 14 6.94 -14.85 -34.84
C GLY A 14 5.71 -14.34 -35.60
N ARG A 15 4.92 -13.52 -34.93
CA ARG A 15 3.70 -12.90 -35.50
C ARG A 15 3.93 -11.42 -35.77
N PRO A 16 3.22 -10.80 -36.71
CA PRO A 16 3.21 -9.36 -36.92
C PRO A 16 2.83 -8.58 -35.63
N VAL A 17 3.44 -7.43 -35.46
CA VAL A 17 3.23 -6.60 -34.23
C VAL A 17 1.76 -6.22 -34.03
N ASP A 18 1.08 -5.84 -35.12
CA ASP A 18 -0.33 -5.44 -35.09
C ASP A 18 -1.26 -6.59 -34.66
N GLU A 19 -1.01 -7.81 -35.09
CA GLU A 19 -1.76 -8.98 -34.63
C GLU A 19 -1.53 -9.27 -33.12
N VAL A 20 -0.28 -9.16 -32.67
CA VAL A 20 0.07 -9.36 -31.24
C VAL A 20 -0.61 -8.30 -30.38
N ILE A 21 -0.59 -7.04 -30.79
CA ILE A 21 -1.22 -5.94 -30.04
C ILE A 21 -2.75 -6.06 -30.07
N ALA A 22 -3.34 -6.47 -31.20
CA ALA A 22 -4.78 -6.71 -31.27
C ALA A 22 -5.23 -7.82 -30.30
N GLU A 23 -4.48 -8.93 -30.22
CA GLU A 23 -4.78 -10.00 -29.27
C GLU A 23 -4.62 -9.57 -27.81
N LEU A 24 -3.57 -8.78 -27.47
CA LEU A 24 -3.41 -8.20 -26.12
C LEU A 24 -4.58 -7.28 -25.75
N THR A 25 -5.08 -6.52 -26.73
CA THR A 25 -6.25 -5.66 -26.54
C THR A 25 -7.51 -6.48 -26.27
N ASP A 26 -7.71 -7.58 -27.01
CA ASP A 26 -8.83 -8.49 -26.81
C ASP A 26 -8.79 -9.17 -25.42
N LYS A 27 -7.60 -9.60 -24.97
CA LYS A 27 -7.42 -10.19 -23.63
C LYS A 27 -7.87 -9.27 -22.49
N ARG A 28 -7.85 -7.96 -22.68
CA ARG A 28 -8.31 -6.97 -21.70
C ARG A 28 -9.83 -6.79 -21.67
N SER A 29 -10.57 -7.42 -22.56
CA SER A 29 -12.04 -7.22 -22.68
C SER A 29 -12.81 -7.61 -21.41
N GLY A 30 -12.26 -8.52 -20.58
CA GLY A 30 -12.82 -8.95 -19.31
C GLY A 30 -12.34 -8.17 -18.09
N ASP A 31 -11.40 -7.21 -18.26
CA ASP A 31 -10.86 -6.45 -17.14
C ASP A 31 -11.90 -5.44 -16.61
N VAL A 32 -11.77 -5.09 -15.30
CA VAL A 32 -12.58 -4.04 -14.67
C VAL A 32 -12.36 -2.71 -15.39
N LYS A 33 -13.45 -2.00 -15.68
CA LYS A 33 -13.43 -0.67 -16.30
C LYS A 33 -13.15 0.41 -15.24
N TRP A 34 -11.90 0.50 -14.80
CA TRP A 34 -11.51 1.44 -13.73
C TRP A 34 -11.64 2.93 -14.12
N SER A 35 -11.64 3.26 -15.42
CA SER A 35 -11.65 4.65 -15.91
C SER A 35 -13.02 5.33 -15.86
N ASP A 36 -14.10 4.62 -15.54
CA ASP A 36 -15.45 5.19 -15.39
C ASP A 36 -15.77 5.65 -13.95
N GLY A 37 -14.78 5.56 -13.04
CA GLY A 37 -14.91 5.99 -11.66
C GLY A 37 -15.66 5.02 -10.74
N LYS A 38 -16.03 3.82 -11.24
CA LYS A 38 -16.82 2.83 -10.49
C LYS A 38 -15.98 1.78 -9.76
N THR A 39 -14.65 1.88 -9.81
CA THR A 39 -13.74 0.96 -9.13
C THR A 39 -13.12 1.64 -7.92
N PHE A 40 -13.27 1.04 -6.74
CA PHE A 40 -12.75 1.57 -5.49
C PHE A 40 -11.44 0.86 -5.12
N GLY A 41 -10.35 1.30 -5.69
CA GLY A 41 -9.01 0.74 -5.48
C GLY A 41 -8.37 0.21 -6.76
N MET A 42 -7.39 -0.67 -6.63
CA MET A 42 -6.62 -1.31 -7.69
C MET A 42 -5.83 -0.36 -8.58
N VAL A 43 -6.45 0.67 -9.17
CA VAL A 43 -5.83 1.65 -10.06
C VAL A 43 -5.97 3.05 -9.49
N TYR A 44 -4.87 3.80 -9.49
CA TYR A 44 -4.80 5.18 -9.01
C TYR A 44 -4.34 6.05 -10.16
N ASP A 45 -5.22 6.92 -10.63
CA ASP A 45 -5.02 7.71 -11.84
C ASP A 45 -4.97 9.20 -11.52
N GLY A 46 -3.84 9.83 -11.85
CA GLY A 46 -3.64 11.28 -11.71
C GLY A 46 -4.18 12.11 -12.88
N GLY A 47 -4.82 11.47 -13.87
CA GLY A 47 -5.40 12.11 -15.04
C GLY A 47 -4.51 12.11 -16.28
N PRO A 48 -5.02 12.68 -17.42
CA PRO A 48 -4.37 12.54 -18.73
C PRO A 48 -2.94 13.07 -18.81
N SER A 49 -2.62 14.17 -18.13
CA SER A 49 -1.27 14.73 -18.15
C SER A 49 -0.26 13.86 -17.37
N VAL A 50 -0.73 13.19 -16.31
CA VAL A 50 0.08 12.22 -15.57
C VAL A 50 0.33 10.96 -16.40
N HIS A 51 -0.66 10.50 -17.16
CA HIS A 51 -0.49 9.41 -18.12
C HIS A 51 0.56 9.76 -19.17
N GLU A 52 0.45 10.93 -19.78
CA GLU A 52 1.36 11.38 -20.83
C GLU A 52 2.83 11.40 -20.33
N VAL A 53 3.10 12.00 -19.19
CA VAL A 53 4.47 12.06 -18.67
C VAL A 53 4.99 10.68 -18.26
N ALA A 54 4.15 9.82 -17.69
CA ALA A 54 4.53 8.46 -17.32
C ALA A 54 4.84 7.60 -18.54
N GLU A 55 4.04 7.67 -19.61
CA GLU A 55 4.29 6.94 -20.88
C GLU A 55 5.61 7.38 -21.54
N GLN A 56 5.89 8.68 -21.58
CA GLN A 56 7.13 9.19 -22.14
C GLN A 56 8.34 8.71 -21.32
N ALA A 57 8.27 8.77 -19.99
CA ALA A 57 9.31 8.24 -19.10
C ALA A 57 9.51 6.73 -19.28
N ALA A 58 8.41 5.96 -19.38
CA ALA A 58 8.46 4.53 -19.60
C ALA A 58 9.19 4.16 -20.90
N ARG A 59 8.92 4.88 -22.00
CA ARG A 59 9.60 4.68 -23.28
C ARG A 59 11.11 4.96 -23.22
N LEU A 60 11.53 5.96 -22.42
CA LEU A 60 12.94 6.31 -22.25
C LEU A 60 13.71 5.27 -21.44
N TYR A 61 13.05 4.56 -20.50
CA TYR A 61 13.68 3.63 -19.57
C TYR A 61 13.18 2.19 -19.73
N LEU A 62 12.71 1.82 -20.92
CA LEU A 62 12.17 0.49 -21.21
C LEU A 62 13.19 -0.64 -21.02
N HIS A 63 14.46 -0.38 -21.26
CA HIS A 63 15.53 -1.37 -21.27
C HIS A 63 16.51 -1.25 -20.11
N GLU A 64 16.58 -0.07 -19.49
CA GLU A 64 17.52 0.22 -18.40
C GLU A 64 17.11 -0.50 -17.10
N ASN A 65 18.12 -0.87 -16.32
CA ASN A 65 17.90 -1.53 -15.04
C ASN A 65 18.88 -1.10 -13.95
N ALA A 66 18.47 -1.25 -12.72
CA ALA A 66 19.23 -0.85 -11.54
C ALA A 66 19.96 -2.03 -10.85
N LEU A 67 20.39 -3.05 -11.59
CA LEU A 67 21.30 -4.05 -11.05
C LEU A 67 22.69 -3.44 -10.79
N ASN A 68 23.20 -2.72 -11.78
CA ASN A 68 24.47 -2.02 -11.68
C ASN A 68 24.32 -0.56 -12.08
N THR A 69 24.20 0.31 -11.07
CA THR A 69 24.02 1.76 -11.27
C THR A 69 25.29 2.49 -11.69
N GLN A 70 26.43 1.81 -11.83
CA GLN A 70 27.61 2.37 -12.51
C GLN A 70 27.40 2.37 -14.03
N ALA A 71 26.72 1.34 -14.55
CA ALA A 71 26.35 1.29 -15.97
C ALA A 71 25.21 2.29 -16.29
N PHE A 72 24.29 2.49 -15.35
CA PHE A 72 23.14 3.40 -15.49
C PHE A 72 23.14 4.45 -14.36
N PRO A 73 24.05 5.45 -14.40
CA PRO A 73 24.16 6.46 -13.33
C PRO A 73 22.90 7.32 -13.18
N SER A 74 22.10 7.48 -14.25
CA SER A 74 20.80 8.16 -14.17
C SER A 74 19.83 7.48 -13.20
N LEU A 75 19.79 6.15 -13.16
CA LEU A 75 18.92 5.43 -12.23
C LEU A 75 19.36 5.58 -10.76
N ARG A 76 20.66 5.74 -10.51
CA ARG A 76 21.14 6.10 -9.18
C ARG A 76 20.67 7.49 -8.78
N GLN A 77 20.72 8.46 -9.69
CA GLN A 77 20.25 9.82 -9.44
C GLN A 77 18.73 9.84 -9.23
N ILE A 78 17.96 9.20 -10.11
CA ILE A 78 16.49 9.04 -9.99
C ILE A 78 16.11 8.45 -8.62
N GLN A 79 16.78 7.35 -8.21
CA GLN A 79 16.53 6.77 -6.88
C GLN A 79 16.84 7.75 -5.76
N SER A 80 17.97 8.46 -5.85
CA SER A 80 18.37 9.44 -4.84
C SER A 80 17.34 10.59 -4.72
N ASP A 81 16.88 11.11 -5.86
CA ASP A 81 15.91 12.20 -5.90
C ASP A 81 14.57 11.75 -5.30
N VAL A 82 14.00 10.65 -5.79
CA VAL A 82 12.69 10.15 -5.34
C VAL A 82 12.71 9.77 -3.85
N VAL A 83 13.77 9.12 -3.37
CA VAL A 83 13.96 8.82 -1.95
C VAL A 83 14.10 10.11 -1.13
N GLY A 84 14.88 11.07 -1.62
CA GLY A 84 15.08 12.37 -0.96
C GLY A 84 13.78 13.17 -0.86
N TRP A 85 13.02 13.29 -1.94
CA TRP A 85 11.72 13.98 -1.92
C TRP A 85 10.70 13.29 -1.01
N THR A 86 10.69 11.96 -1.00
CA THR A 86 9.80 11.22 -0.09
C THR A 86 10.23 11.38 1.36
N ALA A 87 11.53 11.39 1.64
CA ALA A 87 12.04 11.65 3.00
C ALA A 87 11.65 13.05 3.49
N ASP A 88 11.81 14.08 2.66
CA ASP A 88 11.38 15.45 2.96
C ASP A 88 9.86 15.53 3.19
N LEU A 89 9.07 14.91 2.33
CA LEU A 89 7.61 14.83 2.45
C LEU A 89 7.17 14.20 3.78
N LEU A 90 7.92 13.22 4.29
CA LEU A 90 7.66 12.49 5.53
C LEU A 90 8.47 13.02 6.73
N ASN A 91 8.91 14.29 6.64
CA ASN A 91 9.63 15.00 7.70
C ASN A 91 10.90 14.28 8.20
N GLY A 92 11.61 13.59 7.31
CA GLY A 92 12.94 13.06 7.55
C GLY A 92 14.00 14.17 7.57
N ASP A 93 15.15 13.87 8.15
CA ASP A 93 16.30 14.78 8.23
C ASP A 93 17.44 14.34 7.27
N GLU A 94 18.61 14.99 7.35
CA GLU A 94 19.78 14.69 6.54
C GLU A 94 20.38 13.28 6.76
N ASN A 95 19.96 12.58 7.80
CA ASN A 95 20.36 11.20 8.10
C ASN A 95 19.38 10.19 7.50
N THR A 96 18.15 10.62 7.20
CA THR A 96 17.13 9.76 6.61
C THR A 96 17.61 9.21 5.27
N ALA A 97 17.42 7.92 5.07
CA ALA A 97 17.88 7.23 3.88
C ALA A 97 16.96 6.06 3.53
N GLY A 98 16.95 5.65 2.27
CA GLY A 98 16.05 4.60 1.84
C GLY A 98 16.42 3.99 0.50
N PHE A 99 15.51 3.17 0.01
CA PHE A 99 15.58 2.57 -1.32
C PHE A 99 14.19 2.52 -1.96
N LEU A 100 14.16 2.63 -3.29
CA LEU A 100 12.98 2.25 -4.05
C LEU A 100 12.85 0.73 -4.08
N THR A 101 11.62 0.26 -3.93
CA THR A 101 11.23 -1.16 -3.96
C THR A 101 10.17 -1.37 -5.04
N SER A 102 9.82 -2.62 -5.33
CA SER A 102 8.81 -2.96 -6.34
C SER A 102 7.36 -2.78 -5.87
N GLY A 103 7.16 -2.51 -4.59
CA GLY A 103 5.82 -2.34 -4.00
C GLY A 103 5.86 -2.42 -2.48
N GLY A 104 4.74 -2.08 -1.82
CA GLY A 104 4.60 -2.05 -0.37
C GLY A 104 4.98 -3.36 0.31
N THR A 105 4.61 -4.49 -0.29
CA THR A 105 5.03 -5.82 0.22
C THR A 105 6.56 -5.92 0.32
N GLU A 106 7.31 -5.52 -0.71
CA GLU A 106 8.78 -5.55 -0.65
C GLU A 106 9.31 -4.54 0.36
N SER A 107 8.74 -3.35 0.46
CA SER A 107 9.10 -2.34 1.47
C SER A 107 8.94 -2.89 2.89
N ILE A 108 7.82 -3.54 3.18
CA ILE A 108 7.54 -4.21 4.46
C ILE A 108 8.56 -5.33 4.72
N LEU A 109 8.79 -6.21 3.74
CA LEU A 109 9.79 -7.28 3.87
C LEU A 109 11.18 -6.72 4.21
N CYS A 110 11.59 -5.64 3.55
CA CYS A 110 12.87 -4.96 3.81
C CYS A 110 12.93 -4.38 5.23
N GLY A 111 11.85 -3.75 5.71
CA GLY A 111 11.75 -3.22 7.07
C GLY A 111 11.86 -4.31 8.13
N VAL A 112 11.13 -5.41 7.97
CA VAL A 112 11.16 -6.58 8.87
C VAL A 112 12.55 -7.23 8.87
N LEU A 113 13.16 -7.42 7.68
CA LEU A 113 14.51 -7.97 7.56
C LEU A 113 15.55 -7.09 8.26
N ALA A 114 15.44 -5.78 8.11
CA ALA A 114 16.35 -4.84 8.77
C ALA A 114 16.23 -4.91 10.29
N ALA A 115 15.01 -4.95 10.82
CA ALA A 115 14.75 -5.10 12.26
C ALA A 115 15.33 -6.42 12.80
N ARG A 116 15.08 -7.53 12.11
CA ARG A 116 15.63 -8.85 12.46
C ARG A 116 17.16 -8.85 12.51
N LYS A 117 17.80 -8.31 11.47
CA LYS A 117 19.29 -8.25 11.40
C LYS A 117 19.88 -7.32 12.45
N ARG A 118 19.22 -6.18 12.74
CA ARG A 118 19.64 -5.30 13.82
C ARG A 118 19.54 -6.01 15.17
N GLY A 119 18.41 -6.66 15.47
CA GLY A 119 18.21 -7.41 16.70
C GLY A 119 19.27 -8.50 16.90
N LEU A 120 19.64 -9.24 15.85
CA LEU A 120 20.72 -10.22 15.92
C LEU A 120 22.09 -9.54 16.15
N ALA A 121 22.42 -8.49 15.41
CA ALA A 121 23.75 -7.88 15.42
C ALA A 121 24.04 -7.07 16.69
N GLU A 122 23.06 -6.36 17.23
CA GLU A 122 23.23 -5.44 18.36
C GLU A 122 22.79 -6.05 19.70
N ARG A 123 21.84 -6.97 19.69
CA ARG A 123 21.21 -7.55 20.89
C ARG A 123 21.36 -9.07 20.98
N ASN A 124 21.97 -9.71 19.99
CA ASN A 124 22.15 -11.19 19.91
C ASN A 124 20.81 -11.94 19.99
N ILE A 125 19.72 -11.36 19.45
CA ILE A 125 18.40 -12.01 19.40
C ILE A 125 18.38 -13.06 18.29
N THR A 126 18.30 -14.34 18.68
CA THR A 126 18.26 -15.49 17.77
C THR A 126 16.83 -15.97 17.48
N GLU A 127 15.89 -15.65 18.35
CA GLU A 127 14.45 -15.96 18.21
C GLU A 127 13.66 -14.64 18.14
N PRO A 128 13.72 -13.92 17.00
CA PRO A 128 13.13 -12.61 16.88
C PRO A 128 11.61 -12.65 16.88
N GLU A 129 11.02 -11.67 17.54
CA GLU A 129 9.57 -11.50 17.66
C GLU A 129 9.13 -10.14 17.11
N MET A 130 7.89 -10.09 16.61
CA MET A 130 7.24 -8.89 16.09
C MET A 130 5.87 -8.72 16.73
N VAL A 131 5.55 -7.49 17.17
CA VAL A 131 4.25 -7.13 17.73
C VAL A 131 3.52 -6.19 16.80
N LEU A 132 2.28 -6.51 16.45
CA LEU A 132 1.45 -5.73 15.54
C LEU A 132 -0.05 -5.85 15.89
N SER A 133 -0.86 -4.93 15.35
CA SER A 133 -2.32 -5.03 15.43
C SER A 133 -2.85 -6.09 14.45
N GLU A 134 -4.00 -6.69 14.74
CA GLU A 134 -4.69 -7.59 13.79
C GLU A 134 -5.17 -6.89 12.51
N SER A 135 -5.23 -5.56 12.49
CA SER A 135 -5.50 -4.73 11.31
C SER A 135 -4.27 -4.51 10.42
N ALA A 136 -3.05 -4.88 10.88
CA ALA A 136 -1.83 -4.69 10.10
C ALA A 136 -1.84 -5.54 8.82
N HIS A 137 -1.24 -5.00 7.75
CA HIS A 137 -1.24 -5.64 6.43
C HIS A 137 -0.64 -7.05 6.45
N ALA A 138 -1.25 -7.99 5.71
CA ALA A 138 -0.85 -9.39 5.65
C ALA A 138 0.62 -9.63 5.21
N ALA A 139 1.26 -8.65 4.56
CA ALA A 139 2.67 -8.70 4.18
C ALA A 139 3.61 -8.84 5.39
N PHE A 140 3.22 -8.39 6.59
CA PHE A 140 4.00 -8.63 7.82
C PHE A 140 4.03 -10.10 8.20
N HIS A 141 2.90 -10.81 8.07
CA HIS A 141 2.85 -12.26 8.28
C HIS A 141 3.70 -13.00 7.25
N LYS A 142 3.63 -12.59 5.97
CA LYS A 142 4.51 -13.12 4.92
C LYS A 142 5.99 -12.88 5.23
N ALA A 143 6.34 -11.70 5.74
CA ALA A 143 7.71 -11.39 6.14
C ALA A 143 8.15 -12.27 7.33
N ALA A 144 7.28 -12.48 8.31
CA ALA A 144 7.57 -13.34 9.47
C ALA A 144 7.82 -14.80 9.03
N ASP A 145 6.99 -15.32 8.15
CA ASP A 145 7.15 -16.67 7.57
C ASP A 145 8.50 -16.79 6.83
N ASN A 146 8.81 -15.84 5.95
CA ASN A 146 10.04 -15.85 5.15
C ASN A 146 11.32 -15.70 5.99
N PHE A 147 11.27 -14.96 7.10
CA PHE A 147 12.45 -14.61 7.87
C PHE A 147 12.50 -15.25 9.26
N GLY A 148 11.54 -16.10 9.61
CA GLY A 148 11.49 -16.84 10.86
C GLY A 148 11.31 -15.93 12.07
N LEU A 149 10.25 -15.10 12.08
CA LEU A 149 9.85 -14.32 13.25
C LEU A 149 8.57 -14.90 13.85
N THR A 150 8.48 -14.84 15.18
CA THR A 150 7.21 -15.05 15.86
C THR A 150 6.38 -13.77 15.83
N VAL A 151 5.10 -13.88 15.45
CA VAL A 151 4.16 -12.75 15.39
C VAL A 151 3.24 -12.77 16.59
N HIS A 152 3.22 -11.69 17.36
CA HIS A 152 2.25 -11.41 18.39
C HIS A 152 1.22 -10.40 17.86
N LYS A 153 -0.03 -10.85 17.76
CA LYS A 153 -1.13 -10.08 17.17
C LYS A 153 -2.05 -9.54 18.25
N ALA A 154 -2.02 -8.23 18.46
CA ALA A 154 -2.92 -7.55 19.38
C ALA A 154 -4.28 -7.29 18.72
N PRO A 155 -5.40 -7.35 19.46
CA PRO A 155 -6.71 -6.97 18.93
C PRO A 155 -6.75 -5.46 18.63
N VAL A 156 -7.69 -5.04 17.78
CA VAL A 156 -8.06 -3.63 17.66
C VAL A 156 -9.00 -3.21 18.79
N ARG A 157 -9.16 -1.90 18.97
CA ARG A 157 -10.19 -1.29 19.81
C ARG A 157 -11.52 -1.23 19.06
N ASP A 158 -12.59 -0.78 19.74
CA ASP A 158 -13.92 -0.62 19.15
C ASP A 158 -13.94 0.39 17.98
N ASP A 159 -13.03 1.36 17.98
CA ASP A 159 -12.81 2.32 16.91
C ASP A 159 -11.88 1.82 15.80
N TYR A 160 -11.46 0.55 15.86
CA TYR A 160 -10.53 -0.12 14.96
C TYR A 160 -9.08 0.37 15.01
N THR A 161 -8.70 1.25 15.93
CA THR A 161 -7.28 1.58 16.16
C THR A 161 -6.56 0.44 16.87
N ALA A 162 -5.24 0.37 16.71
CA ALA A 162 -4.42 -0.62 17.43
C ALA A 162 -4.56 -0.46 18.95
N ASN A 163 -4.80 -1.56 19.65
CA ASN A 163 -4.84 -1.58 21.13
C ASN A 163 -3.41 -1.60 21.69
N VAL A 164 -2.87 -0.41 21.96
CA VAL A 164 -1.49 -0.25 22.43
C VAL A 164 -1.26 -0.92 23.79
N GLU A 165 -2.25 -0.93 24.69
CA GLU A 165 -2.16 -1.59 25.99
C GLU A 165 -2.02 -3.13 25.81
N ALA A 166 -2.77 -3.71 24.87
CA ALA A 166 -2.61 -5.11 24.53
C ALA A 166 -1.24 -5.38 23.90
N MET A 167 -0.77 -4.52 22.99
CA MET A 167 0.57 -4.61 22.41
C MET A 167 1.65 -4.54 23.49
N ALA A 168 1.50 -3.65 24.50
CA ALA A 168 2.43 -3.52 25.59
C ALA A 168 2.58 -4.77 26.45
N SER A 169 1.54 -5.58 26.55
CA SER A 169 1.60 -6.88 27.23
C SER A 169 2.35 -7.97 26.46
N MET A 170 2.62 -7.74 25.17
CA MET A 170 3.23 -8.71 24.26
C MET A 170 4.71 -8.44 23.97
N VAL A 171 5.19 -7.21 24.17
CA VAL A 171 6.60 -6.89 23.96
C VAL A 171 7.49 -7.50 25.04
N ASN A 172 8.68 -7.93 24.65
CA ASN A 172 9.67 -8.54 25.54
C ASN A 172 11.10 -8.37 24.97
N ASP A 173 12.09 -8.99 25.59
CA ASP A 173 13.51 -8.87 25.21
C ASP A 173 13.82 -9.45 23.81
N ASN A 174 12.97 -10.30 23.24
CA ASN A 174 13.11 -10.85 21.89
C ASN A 174 12.38 -10.00 20.83
N THR A 175 11.62 -8.99 21.24
CA THR A 175 10.93 -8.11 20.30
C THR A 175 11.94 -7.29 19.50
N VAL A 176 11.93 -7.44 18.19
CA VAL A 176 12.79 -6.70 17.26
C VAL A 176 12.01 -5.63 16.49
N LEU A 177 10.68 -5.75 16.43
CA LEU A 177 9.82 -4.86 15.65
C LEU A 177 8.47 -4.66 16.30
N VAL A 178 8.02 -3.41 16.37
CA VAL A 178 6.63 -3.04 16.67
C VAL A 178 6.08 -2.26 15.48
N VAL A 179 4.85 -2.58 15.06
CA VAL A 179 4.25 -2.04 13.83
C VAL A 179 3.03 -1.20 14.16
N GLY A 180 2.93 -0.03 13.53
CA GLY A 180 1.72 0.78 13.46
C GLY A 180 1.44 1.20 12.02
N SER A 181 0.19 1.56 11.71
CA SER A 181 -0.26 1.90 10.36
C SER A 181 -0.82 3.32 10.29
N ALA A 182 -0.51 4.01 9.20
CA ALA A 182 -0.97 5.39 8.98
C ALA A 182 -1.49 5.60 7.55
N PRO A 183 -2.80 5.34 7.29
CA PRO A 183 -3.75 4.55 8.09
C PRO A 183 -3.63 3.04 7.82
N GLN A 184 -4.24 2.21 8.67
CA GLN A 184 -4.41 0.78 8.38
C GLN A 184 -5.40 0.59 7.21
N TYR A 185 -5.18 -0.48 6.42
CA TYR A 185 -5.96 -0.71 5.20
C TYR A 185 -7.42 -1.09 5.47
N PRO A 186 -7.77 -2.03 6.40
CA PRO A 186 -9.13 -2.55 6.48
C PRO A 186 -10.22 -1.49 6.72
N GLN A 187 -10.08 -0.64 7.73
CA GLN A 187 -11.09 0.36 8.11
C GLN A 187 -10.65 1.81 7.90
N GLY A 188 -9.40 2.03 7.48
CA GLY A 188 -8.90 3.36 7.15
C GLY A 188 -8.65 4.28 8.34
N VAL A 189 -8.46 3.72 9.54
CA VAL A 189 -8.13 4.50 10.74
C VAL A 189 -6.61 4.55 10.96
N GLN A 190 -6.14 5.65 11.53
CA GLN A 190 -4.74 5.83 11.87
C GLN A 190 -4.49 5.30 13.28
N ASP A 191 -3.45 4.48 13.45
CA ASP A 191 -3.00 4.03 14.77
C ASP A 191 -2.34 5.17 15.57
N ASP A 192 -2.30 5.03 16.90
CA ASP A 192 -1.55 5.94 17.78
C ASP A 192 -0.04 5.68 17.66
N ILE A 193 0.54 6.22 16.57
CA ILE A 193 1.96 6.03 16.25
C ILE A 193 2.88 6.54 17.37
N PRO A 194 2.64 7.70 18.04
CA PRO A 194 3.45 8.12 19.17
C PRO A 194 3.54 7.08 20.28
N SER A 195 2.41 6.49 20.67
CA SER A 195 2.39 5.46 21.72
C SER A 195 3.06 4.14 21.27
N ILE A 196 2.85 3.73 20.01
CA ILE A 196 3.50 2.55 19.43
C ILE A 196 5.02 2.74 19.34
N ALA A 197 5.48 3.91 18.93
CA ALA A 197 6.90 4.23 18.86
C ALA A 197 7.56 4.27 20.25
N ALA A 198 6.87 4.84 21.24
CA ALA A 198 7.33 4.82 22.62
C ALA A 198 7.44 3.39 23.16
N LEU A 199 6.47 2.52 22.83
CA LEU A 199 6.49 1.11 23.19
C LEU A 199 7.69 0.38 22.54
N ALA A 200 7.93 0.56 21.25
CA ALA A 200 9.08 -0.02 20.57
C ALA A 200 10.40 0.43 21.22
N LYS A 201 10.52 1.72 21.52
CA LYS A 201 11.69 2.31 22.18
C LYS A 201 11.94 1.73 23.57
N SER A 202 10.89 1.40 24.34
CA SER A 202 11.01 0.87 25.70
C SER A 202 11.73 -0.48 25.77
N VAL A 203 11.74 -1.25 24.68
CA VAL A 203 12.40 -2.56 24.55
C VAL A 203 13.53 -2.56 23.51
N ASP A 204 14.00 -1.37 23.08
CA ASP A 204 15.01 -1.19 22.03
C ASP A 204 14.68 -1.93 20.71
N ALA A 205 13.41 -2.02 20.37
CA ALA A 205 12.93 -2.57 19.11
C ALA A 205 12.82 -1.47 18.03
N ASN A 206 12.79 -1.86 16.77
CA ASN A 206 12.40 -0.98 15.68
C ASN A 206 10.91 -0.66 15.75
N CYS A 207 10.53 0.57 15.37
CA CYS A 207 9.16 0.94 15.07
C CYS A 207 9.00 1.13 13.56
N HIS A 208 8.14 0.34 12.93
CA HIS A 208 7.79 0.51 11.52
C HIS A 208 6.41 1.14 11.40
N VAL A 209 6.30 2.18 10.59
CA VAL A 209 5.03 2.77 10.20
C VAL A 209 4.69 2.31 8.79
N ASP A 210 3.62 1.52 8.66
CA ASP A 210 3.05 1.21 7.37
C ASP A 210 2.20 2.37 6.87
N ALA A 211 2.78 3.18 6.00
CA ALA A 211 2.12 4.27 5.32
C ALA A 211 1.98 4.00 3.81
N CYS A 212 1.89 2.71 3.41
CA CYS A 212 1.69 2.34 2.01
C CYS A 212 0.43 2.98 1.41
N MET A 213 -0.61 3.21 2.23
CA MET A 213 -1.82 3.93 1.82
C MET A 213 -1.74 5.44 2.09
N GLY A 214 -1.10 5.85 3.18
CA GLY A 214 -1.12 7.24 3.65
C GLY A 214 0.06 8.10 3.24
N GLY A 215 1.20 7.52 2.87
CA GLY A 215 2.44 8.27 2.65
C GLY A 215 2.37 9.36 1.58
N PHE A 216 1.49 9.19 0.58
CA PHE A 216 1.19 10.18 -0.46
C PHE A 216 -0.22 10.78 -0.33
N VAL A 217 -0.81 10.74 0.86
CA VAL A 217 -2.10 11.39 1.18
C VAL A 217 -1.97 12.27 2.40
N LEU A 218 -1.48 11.73 3.52
CA LEU A 218 -1.47 12.41 4.81
C LEU A 218 -0.66 13.73 4.81
N PRO A 219 0.53 13.81 4.18
CA PRO A 219 1.28 15.06 4.14
C PRO A 219 0.56 16.17 3.39
N PHE A 220 -0.23 15.83 2.38
CA PHE A 220 -1.02 16.80 1.62
C PHE A 220 -2.34 17.11 2.32
N ALA A 221 -2.93 16.14 3.01
CA ALA A 221 -4.10 16.35 3.85
C ALA A 221 -3.82 17.34 5.00
N GLU A 222 -2.65 17.27 5.65
CA GLU A 222 -2.20 18.28 6.61
C GLU A 222 -2.13 19.67 6.00
N ARG A 223 -1.59 19.79 4.77
CA ARG A 223 -1.43 21.08 4.07
C ARG A 223 -2.75 21.73 3.68
N ILE A 224 -3.82 20.96 3.52
CA ILE A 224 -5.19 21.47 3.29
C ILE A 224 -6.00 21.63 4.59
N GLY A 225 -5.34 21.51 5.75
CA GLY A 225 -5.91 21.81 7.07
C GLY A 225 -6.66 20.65 7.73
N ARG A 226 -6.45 19.39 7.30
CA ARG A 226 -6.95 18.24 8.05
C ARG A 226 -6.17 18.06 9.34
N ASP A 227 -6.86 17.78 10.42
CA ASP A 227 -6.25 17.45 11.72
C ASP A 227 -5.74 16.01 11.67
N ILE A 228 -4.42 15.85 11.65
CA ILE A 228 -3.75 14.55 11.53
C ILE A 228 -2.79 14.40 12.70
N SER A 229 -2.98 13.36 13.49
CA SER A 229 -2.04 13.02 14.56
C SER A 229 -0.64 12.74 13.99
N PRO A 230 0.46 13.08 14.69
CA PRO A 230 1.81 12.78 14.23
C PRO A 230 2.00 11.28 13.95
N TRP A 231 2.62 10.94 12.80
CA TRP A 231 2.76 9.56 12.37
C TRP A 231 4.07 9.24 11.64
N ASP A 232 4.79 10.26 11.18
CA ASP A 232 6.00 10.19 10.37
C ASP A 232 7.28 10.35 11.23
N PHE A 233 8.40 10.70 10.61
CA PHE A 233 9.68 10.87 11.31
C PHE A 233 9.71 11.99 12.34
N ARG A 234 8.67 12.83 12.46
CA ARG A 234 8.49 13.74 13.58
C ARG A 234 8.25 13.00 14.93
N VAL A 235 7.78 11.74 14.85
CA VAL A 235 7.56 10.92 16.04
C VAL A 235 8.88 10.28 16.48
N ASP A 236 9.35 10.63 17.65
CA ASP A 236 10.56 10.03 18.24
C ASP A 236 10.36 8.52 18.47
N GLY A 237 11.27 7.73 17.94
CA GLY A 237 11.22 6.26 18.01
C GLY A 237 10.74 5.59 16.71
N VAL A 238 10.16 6.31 15.75
CA VAL A 238 9.92 5.77 14.40
C VAL A 238 11.25 5.52 13.72
N THR A 239 11.48 4.27 13.31
CA THR A 239 12.75 3.85 12.68
C THR A 239 12.65 3.61 11.19
N THR A 240 11.48 3.16 10.70
CA THR A 240 11.25 2.88 9.28
C THR A 240 9.83 3.25 8.88
N ILE A 241 9.68 3.70 7.62
CA ILE A 241 8.37 3.98 7.01
C ILE A 241 8.33 3.36 5.62
N SER A 242 7.24 2.64 5.28
CA SER A 242 6.91 2.22 3.91
C SER A 242 5.85 3.14 3.30
N ALA A 243 6.04 3.56 2.03
CA ALA A 243 5.09 4.42 1.33
C ALA A 243 5.02 4.05 -0.16
N ASP A 244 3.80 3.86 -0.70
CA ASP A 244 3.61 3.40 -2.07
C ASP A 244 3.43 4.55 -3.06
N ILE A 245 4.45 4.78 -3.90
CA ILE A 245 4.38 5.79 -4.95
C ILE A 245 3.38 5.36 -6.04
N HIS A 246 3.25 4.04 -6.27
CA HIS A 246 2.34 3.47 -7.26
C HIS A 246 0.88 3.36 -6.80
N LYS A 247 0.54 3.94 -5.64
CA LYS A 247 -0.84 4.17 -5.18
C LYS A 247 -1.20 5.65 -5.40
N LEU A 248 -1.48 6.39 -4.36
CA LEU A 248 -1.81 7.81 -4.46
C LEU A 248 -0.59 8.74 -4.67
N GLY A 249 0.57 8.17 -4.95
CA GLY A 249 1.68 8.85 -5.62
C GLY A 249 1.56 8.83 -7.16
N TYR A 250 0.52 8.15 -7.70
CA TYR A 250 0.11 8.11 -9.10
C TYR A 250 1.12 7.58 -10.11
N ALA A 251 2.22 7.00 -9.66
CA ALA A 251 3.15 6.29 -10.54
C ALA A 251 2.56 4.94 -11.01
N PRO A 252 2.95 4.43 -12.18
CA PRO A 252 2.62 3.08 -12.61
C PRO A 252 3.07 2.03 -11.58
N LYS A 253 2.38 0.89 -11.54
CA LYS A 253 2.70 -0.20 -10.60
C LYS A 253 4.16 -0.66 -10.75
N GLY A 254 4.76 -1.06 -9.62
CA GLY A 254 6.15 -1.52 -9.57
C GLY A 254 7.11 -0.56 -8.88
N VAL A 255 6.61 0.45 -8.14
CA VAL A 255 7.45 1.36 -7.36
C VAL A 255 6.83 1.75 -6.03
N SER A 256 7.59 1.57 -4.96
CA SER A 256 7.32 1.97 -3.58
C SER A 256 8.63 2.44 -2.96
N VAL A 257 8.61 2.91 -1.74
CA VAL A 257 9.79 3.33 -1.01
C VAL A 257 9.78 2.76 0.40
N ILE A 258 10.97 2.32 0.85
CA ILE A 258 11.28 2.08 2.26
C ILE A 258 12.25 3.14 2.73
N LEU A 259 11.91 3.86 3.77
CA LEU A 259 12.76 4.85 4.42
C LEU A 259 13.20 4.34 5.79
N HIS A 260 14.43 4.67 6.15
CA HIS A 260 15.03 4.48 7.47
C HIS A 260 15.36 5.85 8.06
N ASN A 261 15.13 6.04 9.33
CA ASN A 261 15.43 7.29 10.04
C ASN A 261 16.92 7.65 9.99
N THR A 262 17.82 6.67 9.80
CA THR A 262 19.26 6.92 9.68
C THR A 262 19.90 6.07 8.61
N LYS A 263 20.99 6.60 8.03
CA LYS A 263 21.88 5.83 7.11
C LYS A 263 22.47 4.60 7.80
N GLU A 264 22.66 4.67 9.12
CA GLU A 264 23.21 3.58 9.91
C GLU A 264 22.22 2.43 10.06
N SER A 265 20.94 2.71 10.33
CA SER A 265 19.89 1.68 10.41
C SER A 265 19.61 1.03 9.06
N ARG A 266 19.76 1.78 7.95
CA ARG A 266 19.58 1.27 6.58
C ARG A 266 20.56 0.14 6.22
N LYS A 267 21.76 0.06 6.83
CA LYS A 267 22.75 -0.99 6.54
C LYS A 267 22.21 -2.40 6.76
N TYR A 268 21.30 -2.57 7.75
CA TYR A 268 20.72 -3.87 8.08
C TYR A 268 19.78 -4.41 6.99
N GLN A 269 19.26 -3.57 6.11
CA GLN A 269 18.50 -4.01 4.94
C GLN A 269 19.40 -4.63 3.87
N THR A 270 20.61 -4.11 3.69
CA THR A 270 21.48 -4.47 2.57
C THR A 270 22.14 -5.83 2.79
N PHE A 271 22.09 -6.69 1.77
CA PHE A 271 22.89 -7.90 1.70
C PHE A 271 24.22 -7.59 0.98
N VAL A 272 25.32 -8.07 1.53
CA VAL A 272 26.65 -7.90 0.94
C VAL A 272 27.36 -9.25 0.96
N PHE A 273 27.96 -9.63 -0.19
CA PHE A 273 28.69 -10.88 -0.33
C PHE A 273 29.78 -10.75 -1.40
N ASP A 274 30.98 -11.29 -1.15
CA ASP A 274 32.14 -11.21 -2.04
C ASP A 274 32.88 -12.54 -2.23
N ASP A 275 32.43 -13.60 -1.55
CA ASP A 275 33.02 -14.94 -1.63
C ASP A 275 32.30 -15.82 -2.69
N TRP A 276 32.36 -15.39 -3.95
CA TRP A 276 31.85 -16.12 -5.11
C TRP A 276 32.55 -15.68 -6.38
N LEU A 277 32.44 -16.48 -7.47
CA LEU A 277 33.19 -16.25 -8.71
C LEU A 277 32.76 -15.00 -9.51
N GLY A 278 31.61 -14.40 -9.19
CA GLY A 278 31.09 -13.18 -9.84
C GLY A 278 31.60 -11.86 -9.22
N GLY A 279 32.41 -11.92 -8.14
CA GLY A 279 32.98 -10.75 -7.48
C GLY A 279 32.07 -10.14 -6.40
N PHE A 280 32.22 -8.84 -6.12
CA PHE A 280 31.44 -8.15 -5.07
C PHE A 280 29.98 -8.01 -5.46
N TYR A 281 29.09 -8.46 -4.58
CA TYR A 281 27.63 -8.33 -4.72
C TYR A 281 27.02 -7.60 -3.52
N ALA A 282 26.33 -6.50 -3.78
CA ALA A 282 25.55 -5.77 -2.79
C ALA A 282 24.12 -5.57 -3.31
N SER A 283 23.13 -6.02 -2.54
CA SER A 283 21.72 -5.90 -2.90
C SER A 283 20.91 -5.34 -1.72
N PRO A 284 20.29 -4.16 -1.88
CA PRO A 284 19.46 -3.58 -0.83
C PRO A 284 18.02 -4.11 -0.83
N ASN A 285 17.59 -4.80 -1.89
CA ASN A 285 16.23 -5.23 -2.15
C ASN A 285 16.10 -6.76 -2.15
N MET A 286 14.85 -7.26 -2.20
CA MET A 286 14.58 -8.69 -2.38
C MET A 286 14.92 -9.13 -3.81
N GLN A 287 14.81 -8.22 -4.78
CA GLN A 287 15.16 -8.46 -6.18
C GLN A 287 16.64 -8.10 -6.43
N GLY A 288 17.28 -8.82 -7.35
CA GLY A 288 18.59 -8.45 -7.89
C GLY A 288 18.46 -7.34 -8.94
N THR A 289 18.05 -7.71 -10.15
CA THR A 289 17.78 -6.77 -11.23
C THR A 289 16.44 -6.08 -11.01
N ARG A 290 16.41 -4.75 -11.02
CA ARG A 290 15.21 -3.94 -10.92
C ARG A 290 15.02 -3.15 -12.20
N SER A 291 13.80 -3.10 -12.73
CA SER A 291 13.46 -2.29 -13.91
C SER A 291 13.67 -0.81 -13.65
N GLY A 292 14.26 -0.11 -14.60
CA GLY A 292 14.36 1.36 -14.60
C GLY A 292 13.04 2.07 -14.89
N LEU A 293 12.13 1.40 -15.60
CA LEU A 293 10.87 1.98 -16.05
C LEU A 293 10.01 2.54 -14.91
N PRO A 294 9.59 1.77 -13.87
CA PRO A 294 8.76 2.34 -12.82
C PRO A 294 9.49 3.40 -11.98
N MET A 295 10.82 3.29 -11.85
CA MET A 295 11.62 4.30 -11.16
C MET A 295 11.58 5.66 -11.90
N ALA A 296 11.77 5.63 -13.22
CA ALA A 296 11.73 6.82 -14.05
C ALA A 296 10.31 7.42 -14.11
N CYS A 297 9.28 6.59 -14.20
CA CYS A 297 7.89 7.05 -14.13
C CYS A 297 7.58 7.74 -12.79
N ALA A 298 8.02 7.18 -11.66
CA ALA A 298 7.84 7.80 -10.35
C ALA A 298 8.50 9.17 -10.29
N TRP A 299 9.74 9.28 -10.74
CA TRP A 299 10.46 10.56 -10.81
C TRP A 299 9.71 11.59 -11.67
N ALA A 300 9.27 11.18 -12.86
CA ALA A 300 8.59 12.06 -13.81
C ALA A 300 7.23 12.53 -13.30
N VAL A 301 6.43 11.63 -12.73
CA VAL A 301 5.12 11.94 -12.15
C VAL A 301 5.26 12.88 -10.95
N MET A 302 6.20 12.62 -10.04
CA MET A 302 6.43 13.49 -8.88
C MET A 302 6.86 14.90 -9.30
N GLN A 303 7.73 15.01 -10.30
CA GLN A 303 8.15 16.31 -10.86
C GLN A 303 7.01 17.02 -11.60
N HIS A 304 6.19 16.29 -12.33
CA HIS A 304 5.09 16.85 -13.09
C HIS A 304 3.99 17.41 -12.18
N LEU A 305 3.61 16.65 -11.14
CA LEU A 305 2.58 17.07 -10.19
C LEU A 305 3.08 18.16 -9.25
N GLY A 306 4.30 18.02 -8.74
CA GLY A 306 4.79 18.89 -7.67
C GLY A 306 3.86 18.88 -6.45
N ILE A 307 4.13 19.73 -5.50
CA ILE A 307 3.31 19.82 -4.26
C ILE A 307 1.87 20.24 -4.57
N ASP A 308 1.67 21.21 -5.46
CA ASP A 308 0.34 21.76 -5.76
C ASP A 308 -0.55 20.71 -6.45
N GLY A 309 -0.01 19.95 -7.41
CA GLY A 309 -0.77 18.88 -8.07
C GLY A 309 -1.17 17.75 -7.10
N TYR A 310 -0.29 17.38 -6.17
CA TYR A 310 -0.66 16.42 -5.11
C TYR A 310 -1.71 16.98 -4.15
N ILE A 311 -1.65 18.26 -3.79
CA ILE A 311 -2.67 18.94 -2.98
C ILE A 311 -4.03 18.86 -3.67
N ASP A 312 -4.12 19.22 -4.94
CA ASP A 312 -5.36 19.22 -5.72
C ASP A 312 -5.98 17.83 -5.81
N LEU A 313 -5.17 16.80 -6.12
CA LEU A 313 -5.64 15.42 -6.22
C LEU A 313 -6.04 14.85 -4.85
N THR A 314 -5.31 15.19 -3.79
CA THR A 314 -5.66 14.78 -2.42
C THR A 314 -6.96 15.43 -1.96
N GLN A 315 -7.16 16.72 -2.26
CA GLN A 315 -8.40 17.41 -1.92
C GLN A 315 -9.60 16.76 -2.60
N GLN A 316 -9.53 16.45 -3.89
CA GLN A 316 -10.58 15.75 -4.62
C GLN A 316 -10.85 14.37 -4.01
N THR A 317 -9.78 13.62 -3.72
CA THR A 317 -9.86 12.30 -3.07
C THR A 317 -10.59 12.36 -1.74
N LEU A 318 -10.24 13.31 -0.87
CA LEU A 318 -10.84 13.43 0.46
C LEU A 318 -12.29 13.95 0.40
N VAL A 319 -12.62 14.85 -0.53
CA VAL A 319 -14.00 15.30 -0.78
C VAL A 319 -14.87 14.11 -1.20
N ASN A 320 -14.41 13.28 -2.14
CA ASN A 320 -15.12 12.09 -2.58
C ASN A 320 -15.34 11.11 -1.42
N ALA A 321 -14.32 10.89 -0.59
CA ALA A 321 -14.42 10.00 0.56
C ALA A 321 -15.40 10.52 1.63
N ASP A 322 -15.41 11.81 1.89
CA ASP A 322 -16.36 12.43 2.83
C ASP A 322 -17.79 12.36 2.32
N LEU A 323 -18.02 12.62 1.03
CA LEU A 323 -19.33 12.44 0.39
C LEU A 323 -19.80 10.99 0.47
N MET A 324 -18.91 10.04 0.20
CA MET A 324 -19.23 8.61 0.29
C MET A 324 -19.63 8.21 1.72
N ARG A 325 -18.85 8.60 2.73
CA ARG A 325 -19.17 8.32 4.15
C ARG A 325 -20.53 8.92 4.55
N ALA A 326 -20.73 10.20 4.25
CA ALA A 326 -21.98 10.88 4.59
C ALA A 326 -23.18 10.21 3.91
N GLY A 327 -23.03 9.80 2.66
CA GLY A 327 -24.06 9.11 1.91
C GLY A 327 -24.35 7.71 2.43
N ILE A 328 -23.33 6.92 2.76
CA ILE A 328 -23.51 5.58 3.39
C ILE A 328 -24.28 5.72 4.70
N MET A 329 -23.90 6.67 5.55
CA MET A 329 -24.57 6.90 6.85
C MET A 329 -26.00 7.42 6.72
N ALA A 330 -26.42 7.89 5.55
CA ALA A 330 -27.80 8.29 5.26
C ALA A 330 -28.69 7.14 4.74
N VAL A 331 -28.11 5.96 4.49
CA VAL A 331 -28.83 4.76 4.05
C VAL A 331 -29.11 3.86 5.25
N ASP A 332 -30.39 3.65 5.56
CA ASP A 332 -30.81 2.80 6.67
C ASP A 332 -30.28 1.36 6.50
N GLY A 333 -29.74 0.78 7.56
CA GLY A 333 -29.29 -0.60 7.62
C GLY A 333 -27.80 -0.84 7.32
N VAL A 334 -27.07 0.18 6.87
CA VAL A 334 -25.61 0.14 6.71
C VAL A 334 -24.92 1.23 7.50
N ARG A 335 -23.66 1.02 7.84
CA ARG A 335 -22.82 1.97 8.59
C ARG A 335 -21.40 1.98 8.09
N VAL A 336 -20.65 3.04 8.37
CA VAL A 336 -19.20 3.10 8.17
C VAL A 336 -18.51 2.51 9.40
N LEU A 337 -17.48 1.71 9.18
CA LEU A 337 -16.63 1.17 10.26
C LEU A 337 -15.49 2.14 10.56
N GLY A 338 -15.26 2.37 11.86
CA GLY A 338 -14.23 3.30 12.35
C GLY A 338 -14.57 4.77 12.09
N GLU A 339 -13.83 5.65 12.73
CA GLU A 339 -13.91 7.10 12.54
C GLU A 339 -12.88 7.58 11.52
N GLY A 340 -12.76 6.87 10.39
CA GLY A 340 -11.77 7.16 9.34
C GLY A 340 -11.97 8.56 8.76
N GLN A 341 -10.88 9.32 8.65
CA GLN A 341 -10.87 10.69 8.13
C GLN A 341 -10.24 10.79 6.73
N PHE A 342 -9.81 9.65 6.19
CA PHE A 342 -9.00 9.62 4.97
C PHE A 342 -9.77 8.99 3.79
N HIS A 343 -9.06 8.44 2.85
CA HIS A 343 -9.58 7.92 1.59
C HIS A 343 -10.03 6.45 1.62
N LEU A 344 -9.83 5.77 2.74
CA LEU A 344 -10.28 4.39 2.94
C LEU A 344 -11.64 4.39 3.66
N VAL A 345 -12.61 3.67 3.12
CA VAL A 345 -13.98 3.60 3.66
C VAL A 345 -14.41 2.14 3.70
N ALA A 346 -14.70 1.63 4.89
CA ALA A 346 -15.28 0.30 5.06
C ALA A 346 -16.74 0.43 5.47
N MET A 347 -17.64 -0.21 4.72
CA MET A 347 -19.07 -0.22 4.95
C MET A 347 -19.53 -1.58 5.41
N ALA A 348 -20.21 -1.65 6.54
CA ALA A 348 -20.81 -2.86 7.10
C ALA A 348 -22.32 -2.70 7.33
N ALA A 349 -22.99 -3.82 7.55
CA ALA A 349 -24.38 -3.82 7.99
C ALA A 349 -24.52 -3.28 9.42
N GLU A 350 -25.61 -2.59 9.72
CA GLU A 350 -26.04 -2.36 11.11
C GLU A 350 -26.33 -3.70 11.78
N PRO A 351 -26.07 -3.87 13.10
CA PRO A 351 -26.15 -5.17 13.77
C PRO A 351 -27.46 -5.93 13.57
N ASP A 352 -28.59 -5.23 13.53
CA ASP A 352 -29.92 -5.83 13.46
C ASP A 352 -30.60 -5.65 12.09
N SER A 353 -29.89 -5.16 11.07
CA SER A 353 -30.49 -4.88 9.76
C SER A 353 -30.79 -6.14 8.95
N GLY A 354 -30.08 -7.23 9.20
CA GLY A 354 -30.19 -8.46 8.42
C GLY A 354 -29.62 -8.38 7.00
N ILE A 355 -28.91 -7.29 6.64
CA ILE A 355 -28.29 -7.11 5.33
C ILE A 355 -27.08 -8.02 5.21
N ASP A 356 -27.05 -8.82 4.15
CA ASP A 356 -25.90 -9.60 3.75
C ASP A 356 -24.96 -8.73 2.92
N MET A 357 -23.81 -8.36 3.50
CA MET A 357 -22.84 -7.45 2.87
C MET A 357 -22.21 -8.04 1.60
N PHE A 358 -22.10 -9.37 1.51
CA PHE A 358 -21.51 -9.98 0.32
C PHE A 358 -22.53 -10.06 -0.83
N ALA A 359 -23.80 -10.33 -0.51
CA ALA A 359 -24.89 -10.19 -1.47
C ALA A 359 -25.04 -8.74 -1.96
N LEU A 360 -24.87 -7.75 -1.04
CA LEU A 360 -24.86 -6.33 -1.42
C LEU A 360 -23.69 -6.03 -2.37
N GLY A 361 -22.52 -6.60 -2.12
CA GLY A 361 -21.37 -6.49 -3.00
C GLY A 361 -21.63 -7.05 -4.41
N ASP A 362 -22.33 -8.21 -4.51
CA ASP A 362 -22.75 -8.78 -5.79
C ASP A 362 -23.71 -7.86 -6.54
N ALA A 363 -24.75 -7.35 -5.85
CA ALA A 363 -25.74 -6.45 -6.43
C ALA A 363 -25.11 -5.11 -6.93
N LEU A 364 -24.11 -4.60 -6.21
CA LEU A 364 -23.36 -3.42 -6.63
C LEU A 364 -22.46 -3.72 -7.83
N LEU A 365 -21.81 -4.90 -7.84
CA LEU A 365 -20.97 -5.33 -8.97
C LEU A 365 -21.78 -5.49 -10.26
N GLU A 366 -23.01 -6.00 -10.20
CA GLU A 366 -23.94 -6.06 -11.35
C GLU A 366 -24.22 -4.68 -11.96
N ARG A 367 -24.11 -3.61 -11.14
CA ARG A 367 -24.22 -2.21 -11.58
C ARG A 367 -22.87 -1.59 -11.98
N GLY A 368 -21.81 -2.39 -11.92
CA GLY A 368 -20.44 -2.02 -12.30
C GLY A 368 -19.59 -1.48 -11.17
N TRP A 369 -20.08 -1.45 -9.92
CA TRP A 369 -19.32 -0.98 -8.76
C TRP A 369 -18.46 -2.09 -8.18
N TYR A 370 -17.14 -1.90 -8.17
CA TYR A 370 -16.19 -2.87 -7.64
C TYR A 370 -15.69 -2.47 -6.24
N HIS A 371 -15.86 -3.38 -5.28
CA HIS A 371 -15.40 -3.28 -3.89
C HIS A 371 -14.60 -4.52 -3.50
N ASP A 372 -13.65 -4.35 -2.58
CA ASP A 372 -13.04 -5.49 -1.90
C ASP A 372 -13.95 -5.97 -0.76
N ARG A 373 -14.08 -7.29 -0.61
CA ARG A 373 -14.83 -7.92 0.49
C ARG A 373 -13.90 -8.25 1.62
N GLN A 374 -14.26 -7.87 2.84
CA GLN A 374 -13.47 -8.11 4.05
C GLN A 374 -14.31 -8.74 5.16
N THR A 375 -13.64 -9.44 6.08
CA THR A 375 -14.22 -10.08 7.27
C THR A 375 -13.14 -10.33 8.34
N PRO A 376 -13.43 -10.32 9.66
CA PRO A 376 -14.64 -9.82 10.32
C PRO A 376 -14.60 -8.30 10.59
N PRO A 377 -15.76 -7.66 10.76
CA PRO A 377 -17.07 -8.12 10.33
C PRO A 377 -17.16 -8.12 8.80
N ASP A 378 -18.18 -8.83 8.25
CA ASP A 378 -18.42 -8.78 6.80
C ASP A 378 -18.66 -7.34 6.37
N ASN A 379 -17.84 -6.87 5.43
CA ASN A 379 -17.90 -5.49 4.97
C ASN A 379 -17.42 -5.35 3.52
N LEU A 380 -17.75 -4.20 2.92
CA LEU A 380 -17.24 -3.78 1.62
C LEU A 380 -16.26 -2.64 1.82
N HIS A 381 -15.03 -2.86 1.38
CA HIS A 381 -13.95 -1.87 1.45
C HIS A 381 -13.84 -1.08 0.15
N SER A 382 -13.65 0.22 0.30
CA SER A 382 -13.44 1.17 -0.78
C SER A 382 -12.17 1.98 -0.54
N THR A 383 -11.21 1.89 -1.44
CA THR A 383 -10.17 2.90 -1.56
C THR A 383 -10.65 3.99 -2.50
N VAL A 384 -11.16 5.07 -1.93
CA VAL A 384 -11.69 6.21 -2.69
C VAL A 384 -10.54 7.06 -3.21
N SER A 385 -10.66 7.60 -4.41
CA SER A 385 -9.65 8.46 -5.01
C SER A 385 -10.29 9.59 -5.83
N ASN A 386 -9.47 10.45 -6.40
CA ASN A 386 -9.92 11.47 -7.36
C ASN A 386 -10.60 10.85 -8.60
N THR A 387 -10.29 9.61 -8.97
CA THR A 387 -10.92 8.92 -10.11
C THR A 387 -12.42 8.70 -9.92
N ASN A 388 -12.90 8.69 -8.67
CA ASN A 388 -14.33 8.55 -8.35
C ASN A 388 -15.09 9.89 -8.44
N THR A 389 -14.43 11.00 -8.80
CA THR A 389 -15.08 12.31 -8.93
C THR A 389 -16.20 12.26 -9.96
N GLY A 390 -17.39 12.69 -9.56
CA GLY A 390 -18.61 12.66 -10.39
C GLY A 390 -19.34 11.31 -10.42
N ALA A 391 -18.77 10.24 -9.85
CA ALA A 391 -19.42 8.92 -9.76
C ALA A 391 -20.10 8.66 -8.41
N ILE A 392 -19.69 9.37 -7.33
CA ILE A 392 -20.17 9.11 -5.97
C ILE A 392 -21.68 9.31 -5.84
N ASP A 393 -22.28 10.34 -6.45
CA ASP A 393 -23.72 10.59 -6.37
C ASP A 393 -24.52 9.40 -6.94
N GLN A 394 -24.10 8.87 -8.10
CA GLN A 394 -24.75 7.70 -8.69
C GLN A 394 -24.51 6.44 -7.85
N TYR A 395 -23.31 6.28 -7.29
CA TYR A 395 -23.03 5.20 -6.35
C TYR A 395 -24.01 5.17 -5.17
N LEU A 396 -24.28 6.33 -4.56
CA LEU A 396 -25.16 6.43 -3.40
C LEU A 396 -26.63 6.13 -3.77
N VAL A 397 -27.08 6.49 -4.95
CA VAL A 397 -28.40 6.10 -5.48
C VAL A 397 -28.46 4.57 -5.65
N ASP A 398 -27.48 4.01 -6.35
CA ASP A 398 -27.41 2.56 -6.58
C ASP A 398 -27.30 1.78 -5.26
N LEU A 399 -26.54 2.28 -4.29
CA LEU A 399 -26.41 1.70 -2.95
C LEU A 399 -27.76 1.63 -2.24
N ALA A 400 -28.48 2.73 -2.19
CA ALA A 400 -29.79 2.77 -1.52
C ALA A 400 -30.81 1.80 -2.16
N GLU A 401 -30.82 1.70 -3.48
CA GLU A 401 -31.67 0.76 -4.20
C GLU A 401 -31.26 -0.70 -3.95
N CYS A 402 -29.95 -1.00 -3.94
CA CYS A 402 -29.42 -2.33 -3.65
C CYS A 402 -29.77 -2.75 -2.21
N VAL A 403 -29.53 -1.88 -1.23
CA VAL A 403 -29.86 -2.14 0.19
C VAL A 403 -31.34 -2.47 0.38
N ALA A 404 -32.23 -1.78 -0.33
CA ALA A 404 -33.68 -2.00 -0.23
C ALA A 404 -34.16 -3.36 -0.81
N THR A 405 -33.35 -4.00 -1.66
CA THR A 405 -33.76 -5.18 -2.44
C THR A 405 -32.85 -6.39 -2.29
N VAL A 406 -31.68 -6.23 -1.64
CA VAL A 406 -30.68 -7.29 -1.53
C VAL A 406 -31.22 -8.50 -0.75
N GLY A 407 -30.91 -9.70 -1.27
CA GLY A 407 -31.16 -10.98 -0.61
C GLY A 407 -29.93 -11.47 0.17
N THR A 408 -29.68 -12.76 0.08
CA THR A 408 -28.50 -13.43 0.68
C THR A 408 -27.70 -14.16 -0.38
N THR A 409 -26.41 -14.38 -0.13
CA THR A 409 -25.54 -15.18 -0.98
C THR A 409 -24.82 -16.26 -0.17
N ASP A 410 -24.55 -17.40 -0.79
CA ASP A 410 -23.71 -18.46 -0.23
C ASP A 410 -22.21 -18.19 -0.46
N ASP A 411 -21.84 -17.26 -1.36
CA ASP A 411 -20.46 -16.90 -1.62
C ASP A 411 -19.90 -16.04 -0.48
N ARG A 412 -19.02 -16.62 0.31
CA ARG A 412 -18.32 -15.99 1.44
C ARG A 412 -16.85 -15.69 1.13
N SER A 413 -16.47 -15.69 -0.15
CA SER A 413 -15.09 -15.41 -0.55
C SER A 413 -14.70 -13.97 -0.23
N THR A 414 -13.56 -13.83 0.44
CA THR A 414 -12.87 -12.56 0.69
C THR A 414 -11.50 -12.67 0.04
N THR A 415 -11.21 -11.82 -0.92
CA THR A 415 -9.97 -11.93 -1.69
C THR A 415 -9.31 -10.56 -1.83
N TYR A 416 -8.19 -10.37 -1.13
CA TYR A 416 -7.32 -9.19 -1.33
C TYR A 416 -6.35 -9.40 -2.50
N ALA A 417 -5.82 -10.62 -2.65
CA ALA A 417 -4.92 -10.99 -3.74
C ALA A 417 -5.14 -12.45 -4.12
N THR A 418 -5.13 -12.76 -5.42
CA THR A 418 -5.33 -14.10 -5.97
C THR A 418 -4.01 -14.75 -6.41
N LEU A 419 -4.00 -16.07 -6.46
CA LEU A 419 -2.90 -16.86 -7.03
C LEU A 419 -3.05 -17.07 -8.55
N GLU A 420 -4.26 -16.92 -9.08
CA GLU A 420 -4.62 -17.15 -10.49
C GLU A 420 -5.53 -16.04 -11.01
#